data_d54afe105800b411f66f7afb47ee6880
#
_entry.id   d54afe105800b411f66f7afb47ee6880
#
_cell.length_a   1.000
_cell.length_b   1.000
_cell.length_c   1.000
_cell.angle_alpha   90.00
_cell.angle_beta   90.00
_cell.angle_gamma   90.00
#
_symmetry.space_group_name_H-M   'P 1'
#
loop_
_entity.id
_entity.type
_entity.pdbx_description
1 polymer ?
#
loop_
_entity_poly.entity_id
_entity_poly.type
_entity_poly.pdbx_seq_one_letter_code
_entity_poly.pdbx_strand_id
1 'polypeptide(L)'
;MPEQPMPDQPSSARGAATYQRIIDAATREFARHGIAGARVERITAAARTNKAQLYGYFGNKERLFDAIFFASLERITNVAPIDADDLADWAVRLYDEYLARPDLIRLATWARLERRPEGHLVAEHERHDDHKLRAIAEAQAAGRVRRGDPFDVMAVVIAMSMAWSPVSNVYAATAAEPPDVHDQRRALLRDCVR
;
A
#
# COMPACT_ATOMS: atom_id res chain seq x y z
N MET A 1 -17.44 8.77 -15.72
CA MET A 1 -16.63 9.94 -16.12
C MET A 1 -15.42 9.44 -16.87
N PRO A 2 -15.01 10.07 -17.97
CA PRO A 2 -13.84 9.60 -18.71
C PRO A 2 -12.59 9.73 -17.84
N GLU A 3 -11.84 8.67 -17.84
CA GLU A 3 -10.55 8.50 -17.18
C GLU A 3 -9.54 9.49 -17.75
N GLN A 4 -9.14 10.47 -16.96
CA GLN A 4 -8.04 11.35 -17.35
C GLN A 4 -6.73 10.65 -16.98
N PRO A 5 -5.77 10.53 -17.91
CA PRO A 5 -4.51 9.84 -17.66
C PRO A 5 -3.77 10.42 -16.44
N MET A 6 -3.03 9.54 -15.74
CA MET A 6 -2.13 9.98 -14.65
C MET A 6 -1.22 11.09 -15.13
N PRO A 7 -0.92 12.09 -14.29
CA PRO A 7 -0.09 13.22 -14.71
C PRO A 7 1.31 12.74 -15.12
N ASP A 8 1.76 13.21 -16.28
CA ASP A 8 3.10 12.91 -16.80
C ASP A 8 4.18 13.37 -15.83
N GLN A 9 5.16 12.50 -15.60
CA GLN A 9 6.32 12.88 -14.81
C GLN A 9 7.11 13.99 -15.52
N PRO A 10 7.62 14.99 -14.77
CA PRO A 10 8.36 16.08 -15.39
C PRO A 10 9.62 15.59 -16.10
N SER A 11 9.82 16.05 -17.32
CA SER A 11 10.98 15.68 -18.17
C SER A 11 12.33 16.29 -17.73
N SER A 12 12.32 17.33 -16.86
CA SER A 12 13.52 17.97 -16.34
C SER A 12 13.92 17.45 -14.97
N ALA A 13 15.23 17.32 -14.70
CA ALA A 13 15.75 16.88 -13.40
C ALA A 13 15.25 17.76 -12.24
N ARG A 14 15.15 19.08 -12.43
CA ARG A 14 14.60 20.00 -11.40
C ARG A 14 13.12 19.78 -11.18
N GLY A 15 12.37 19.52 -12.23
CA GLY A 15 10.93 19.19 -12.15
C GLY A 15 10.73 17.86 -11.41
N ALA A 16 11.48 16.82 -11.76
CA ALA A 16 11.44 15.52 -11.11
C ALA A 16 11.74 15.61 -9.61
N ALA A 17 12.77 16.39 -9.22
CA ALA A 17 13.09 16.60 -7.81
C ALA A 17 11.95 17.33 -7.05
N THR A 18 11.27 18.28 -7.69
CA THR A 18 10.13 18.98 -7.08
C THR A 18 8.92 18.06 -6.98
N TYR A 19 8.61 17.30 -8.03
CA TYR A 19 7.56 16.27 -8.04
C TYR A 19 7.77 15.29 -6.87
N GLN A 20 8.97 14.75 -6.71
CA GLN A 20 9.28 13.82 -5.61
C GLN A 20 9.09 14.45 -4.24
N ARG A 21 9.53 15.70 -4.01
CA ARG A 21 9.29 16.39 -2.74
C ARG A 21 7.81 16.58 -2.43
N ILE A 22 6.98 16.82 -3.47
CA ILE A 22 5.51 16.91 -3.30
C ILE A 22 4.96 15.55 -2.90
N ILE A 23 5.33 14.46 -3.60
CA ILE A 23 4.92 13.10 -3.26
C ILE A 23 5.28 12.76 -1.81
N ASP A 24 6.51 13.00 -1.39
CA ASP A 24 6.97 12.67 -0.03
C ASP A 24 6.25 13.49 1.05
N ALA A 25 6.03 14.79 0.80
CA ALA A 25 5.31 15.66 1.73
C ALA A 25 3.82 15.28 1.82
N ALA A 26 3.19 14.99 0.67
CA ALA A 26 1.79 14.63 0.60
C ALA A 26 1.53 13.23 1.19
N THR A 27 2.43 12.27 0.99
CA THR A 27 2.35 10.94 1.63
C THR A 27 2.25 11.08 3.15
N ARG A 28 3.16 11.86 3.76
CA ARG A 28 3.13 12.11 5.22
C ARG A 28 1.87 12.85 5.66
N GLU A 29 1.42 13.83 4.89
CA GLU A 29 0.22 14.61 5.20
C GLU A 29 -1.04 13.75 5.17
N PHE A 30 -1.23 12.96 4.09
CA PHE A 30 -2.38 12.07 3.95
C PHE A 30 -2.34 10.92 4.97
N ALA A 31 -1.19 10.30 5.19
CA ALA A 31 -1.06 9.23 6.18
C ALA A 31 -1.44 9.71 7.59
N ARG A 32 -1.16 10.98 7.91
CA ARG A 32 -1.43 11.55 9.23
C ARG A 32 -2.86 12.08 9.41
N HIS A 33 -3.44 12.67 8.36
CA HIS A 33 -4.65 13.47 8.48
C HIS A 33 -5.83 12.96 7.64
N GLY A 34 -5.65 11.89 6.88
CA GLY A 34 -6.64 11.39 5.93
C GLY A 34 -6.76 12.25 4.68
N ILE A 35 -7.67 11.87 3.79
CA ILE A 35 -7.89 12.59 2.53
C ILE A 35 -8.60 13.91 2.81
N ALA A 36 -9.68 13.87 3.59
CA ALA A 36 -10.46 15.06 3.94
C ALA A 36 -9.66 16.06 4.79
N GLY A 37 -8.91 15.57 5.80
CA GLY A 37 -8.14 16.39 6.74
C GLY A 37 -6.83 16.95 6.21
N ALA A 38 -6.30 16.42 5.09
CA ALA A 38 -5.07 16.90 4.48
C ALA A 38 -5.23 18.31 3.88
N ARG A 39 -4.21 19.14 4.08
CA ARG A 39 -4.20 20.54 3.62
C ARG A 39 -3.07 20.78 2.63
N VAL A 40 -3.42 21.28 1.44
CA VAL A 40 -2.48 21.59 0.35
C VAL A 40 -1.42 22.60 0.80
N GLU A 41 -1.78 23.54 1.66
CA GLU A 41 -0.85 24.51 2.23
C GLU A 41 0.27 23.89 3.03
N ARG A 42 -0.04 22.86 3.84
CA ARG A 42 0.98 22.12 4.61
C ARG A 42 1.87 21.29 3.68
N ILE A 43 1.28 20.68 2.66
CA ILE A 43 2.04 19.92 1.64
C ILE A 43 3.02 20.84 0.91
N THR A 44 2.55 21.97 0.39
CA THR A 44 3.39 22.89 -0.38
C THR A 44 4.49 23.52 0.46
N ALA A 45 4.20 23.87 1.71
CA ALA A 45 5.22 24.37 2.64
C ALA A 45 6.30 23.32 2.92
N ALA A 46 5.93 22.07 3.22
CA ALA A 46 6.86 20.97 3.45
C ALA A 46 7.68 20.59 2.20
N ALA A 47 7.06 20.65 1.00
CA ALA A 47 7.72 20.38 -0.26
C ALA A 47 8.56 21.56 -0.82
N ARG A 48 8.54 22.73 -0.15
CA ARG A 48 9.19 23.97 -0.59
C ARG A 48 8.77 24.36 -2.02
N THR A 49 7.46 24.41 -2.25
CA THR A 49 6.84 24.73 -3.53
C THR A 49 5.59 25.58 -3.32
N ASN A 50 4.82 25.85 -4.36
CA ASN A 50 3.57 26.59 -4.29
C ASN A 50 2.39 25.80 -4.84
N LYS A 51 1.15 26.30 -4.59
CA LYS A 51 -0.08 25.63 -5.02
C LYS A 51 -0.18 25.51 -6.54
N ALA A 52 0.24 26.53 -7.29
CA ALA A 52 0.15 26.52 -8.76
C ALA A 52 1.00 25.37 -9.33
N GLN A 53 2.21 25.16 -8.78
CA GLN A 53 3.08 24.09 -9.23
C GLN A 53 2.54 22.70 -8.82
N LEU A 54 1.99 22.56 -7.60
CA LEU A 54 1.36 21.30 -7.16
C LEU A 54 0.17 20.96 -8.06
N TYR A 55 -0.73 21.91 -8.30
CA TYR A 55 -1.89 21.68 -9.16
C TYR A 55 -1.50 21.52 -10.64
N GLY A 56 -0.41 22.12 -11.09
CA GLY A 56 0.13 21.89 -12.43
C GLY A 56 0.58 20.44 -12.63
N TYR A 57 1.09 19.76 -11.58
CA TYR A 57 1.47 18.36 -11.65
C TYR A 57 0.27 17.40 -11.48
N PHE A 58 -0.61 17.68 -10.53
CA PHE A 58 -1.61 16.69 -10.08
C PHE A 58 -3.05 17.10 -10.34
N GLY A 59 -3.31 18.33 -10.76
CA GLY A 59 -4.64 18.85 -11.02
C GLY A 59 -5.41 19.23 -9.74
N ASN A 60 -5.62 18.27 -8.84
CA ASN A 60 -6.31 18.52 -7.56
C ASN A 60 -5.76 17.60 -6.43
N LYS A 61 -6.29 17.78 -5.21
CA LYS A 61 -5.87 17.03 -4.03
C LYS A 61 -6.22 15.54 -4.14
N GLU A 62 -7.35 15.22 -4.70
CA GLU A 62 -7.86 13.87 -4.87
C GLU A 62 -6.96 13.08 -5.83
N ARG A 63 -6.59 13.66 -6.97
CA ARG A 63 -5.66 13.05 -7.94
C ARG A 63 -4.23 12.91 -7.38
N LEU A 64 -3.80 13.85 -6.53
CA LEU A 64 -2.53 13.72 -5.81
C LEU A 64 -2.57 12.50 -4.87
N PHE A 65 -3.67 12.29 -4.15
CA PHE A 65 -3.85 11.10 -3.32
C PHE A 65 -3.82 9.83 -4.17
N ASP A 66 -4.54 9.79 -5.29
CA ASP A 66 -4.58 8.63 -6.20
C ASP A 66 -3.18 8.28 -6.72
N ALA A 67 -2.42 9.28 -7.17
CA ALA A 67 -1.05 9.08 -7.64
C ALA A 67 -0.16 8.43 -6.56
N ILE A 68 -0.26 8.89 -5.31
CA ILE A 68 0.50 8.34 -4.18
C ILE A 68 0.02 6.93 -3.83
N PHE A 69 -1.28 6.73 -3.80
CA PHE A 69 -1.88 5.47 -3.43
C PHE A 69 -1.52 4.35 -4.42
N PHE A 70 -1.68 4.59 -5.73
CA PHE A 70 -1.34 3.59 -6.76
C PHE A 70 0.16 3.31 -6.83
N ALA A 71 1.02 4.34 -6.74
CA ALA A 71 2.47 4.14 -6.66
C ALA A 71 2.88 3.33 -5.42
N SER A 72 2.15 3.47 -4.32
CA SER A 72 2.36 2.70 -3.10
C SER A 72 1.95 1.24 -3.26
N LEU A 73 0.81 0.96 -3.91
CA LEU A 73 0.37 -0.41 -4.22
C LEU A 73 1.32 -1.11 -5.18
N GLU A 74 1.74 -0.44 -6.25
CA GLU A 74 2.71 -0.96 -7.22
C GLU A 74 4.03 -1.32 -6.53
N ARG A 75 4.51 -0.46 -5.65
CA ARG A 75 5.71 -0.72 -4.86
C ARG A 75 5.58 -1.97 -4.00
N ILE A 76 4.48 -2.16 -3.27
CA ILE A 76 4.26 -3.37 -2.46
C ILE A 76 4.35 -4.61 -3.36
N THR A 77 3.71 -4.57 -4.52
CA THR A 77 3.72 -5.68 -5.49
C THR A 77 5.14 -5.98 -5.99
N ASN A 78 5.97 -4.95 -6.20
CA ASN A 78 7.33 -5.12 -6.69
C ASN A 78 8.32 -5.58 -5.61
N VAL A 79 8.16 -5.12 -4.36
CA VAL A 79 9.06 -5.46 -3.24
C VAL A 79 8.70 -6.82 -2.63
N ALA A 80 7.41 -7.13 -2.54
CA ALA A 80 6.93 -8.41 -2.03
C ALA A 80 6.04 -9.10 -3.09
N PRO A 81 6.62 -9.54 -4.24
CA PRO A 81 5.86 -10.28 -5.22
C PRO A 81 5.35 -11.57 -4.60
N ILE A 82 4.15 -11.99 -5.02
CA ILE A 82 3.59 -13.23 -4.51
C ILE A 82 4.47 -14.42 -4.89
N ASP A 83 4.69 -15.29 -3.91
CA ASP A 83 5.16 -16.64 -4.14
C ASP A 83 4.03 -17.59 -3.67
N ALA A 84 3.31 -18.15 -4.63
CA ALA A 84 2.18 -19.03 -4.32
C ALA A 84 2.63 -20.41 -3.82
N ASP A 85 3.91 -20.76 -3.99
CA ASP A 85 4.49 -21.99 -3.47
C ASP A 85 4.94 -21.83 -2.00
N ASP A 86 5.17 -20.59 -1.56
CA ASP A 86 5.48 -20.25 -0.16
C ASP A 86 4.73 -18.98 0.29
N LEU A 87 3.42 -19.13 0.51
CA LEU A 87 2.57 -18.06 1.04
C LEU A 87 3.01 -17.61 2.45
N ALA A 88 3.65 -18.49 3.20
CA ALA A 88 4.14 -18.17 4.53
C ALA A 88 5.33 -17.20 4.47
N ASP A 89 6.26 -17.37 3.54
CA ASP A 89 7.33 -16.41 3.29
C ASP A 89 6.80 -15.12 2.67
N TRP A 90 5.86 -15.22 1.75
CA TRP A 90 5.20 -14.03 1.21
C TRP A 90 4.54 -13.17 2.30
N ALA A 91 3.84 -13.78 3.27
CA ALA A 91 3.26 -13.10 4.41
C ALA A 91 4.31 -12.34 5.24
N VAL A 92 5.48 -12.94 5.45
CA VAL A 92 6.58 -12.32 6.19
C VAL A 92 7.18 -11.14 5.43
N ARG A 93 7.36 -11.25 4.11
CA ARG A 93 7.84 -10.13 3.29
C ARG A 93 6.85 -8.95 3.30
N LEU A 94 5.54 -9.23 3.29
CA LEU A 94 4.52 -8.20 3.47
C LEU A 94 4.61 -7.55 4.86
N TYR A 95 4.74 -8.34 5.93
CA TYR A 95 4.93 -7.82 7.29
C TYR A 95 6.14 -6.89 7.38
N ASP A 96 7.27 -7.29 6.81
CA ASP A 96 8.50 -6.49 6.82
C ASP A 96 8.33 -5.17 6.04
N GLU A 97 7.66 -5.19 4.89
CA GLU A 97 7.37 -3.97 4.13
C GLU A 97 6.42 -3.04 4.89
N TYR A 98 5.39 -3.57 5.54
CA TYR A 98 4.45 -2.77 6.36
C TYR A 98 5.12 -2.16 7.58
N LEU A 99 6.07 -2.88 8.18
CA LEU A 99 6.87 -2.39 9.30
C LEU A 99 7.82 -1.27 8.86
N ALA A 100 8.49 -1.44 7.72
CA ALA A 100 9.40 -0.45 7.16
C ALA A 100 8.66 0.80 6.65
N ARG A 101 7.42 0.66 6.21
CA ARG A 101 6.62 1.70 5.56
C ARG A 101 5.17 1.77 6.08
N PRO A 102 5.00 2.16 7.34
CA PRO A 102 3.68 2.22 7.97
C PRO A 102 2.70 3.18 7.27
N ASP A 103 3.20 4.17 6.53
CA ASP A 103 2.37 5.12 5.80
C ASP A 103 1.53 4.45 4.69
N LEU A 104 2.02 3.36 4.07
CA LEU A 104 1.27 2.62 3.06
C LEU A 104 -0.04 2.07 3.62
N ILE A 105 0.02 1.46 4.79
CA ILE A 105 -1.17 0.90 5.46
C ILE A 105 -2.13 2.01 5.87
N ARG A 106 -1.61 3.14 6.35
CA ARG A 106 -2.44 4.31 6.69
C ARG A 106 -3.17 4.86 5.47
N LEU A 107 -2.49 5.00 4.33
CA LEU A 107 -3.11 5.45 3.07
C LEU A 107 -4.22 4.49 2.62
N ALA A 108 -3.97 3.18 2.64
CA ALA A 108 -4.97 2.17 2.28
C ALA A 108 -6.19 2.23 3.23
N THR A 109 -5.95 2.43 4.51
CA THR A 109 -7.02 2.58 5.51
C THR A 109 -7.84 3.85 5.26
N TRP A 110 -7.22 4.99 4.98
CA TRP A 110 -7.95 6.21 4.65
C TRP A 110 -8.75 6.08 3.35
N ALA A 111 -8.19 5.42 2.32
CA ALA A 111 -8.94 5.11 1.11
C ALA A 111 -10.16 4.23 1.40
N ARG A 112 -10.01 3.22 2.27
CA ARG A 112 -11.12 2.36 2.73
C ARG A 112 -12.20 3.16 3.45
N LEU A 113 -11.83 3.98 4.42
CA LEU A 113 -12.76 4.71 5.26
C LEU A 113 -13.48 5.86 4.52
N GLU A 114 -12.75 6.61 3.68
CA GLU A 114 -13.27 7.84 3.09
C GLU A 114 -13.83 7.67 1.66
N ARG A 115 -13.47 6.61 0.94
CA ARG A 115 -13.83 6.45 -0.47
C ARG A 115 -14.52 5.13 -0.80
N ARG A 116 -14.04 4.02 -0.23
CA ARG A 116 -14.52 2.67 -0.58
C ARG A 116 -14.73 1.83 0.67
N PRO A 117 -15.78 2.09 1.45
CA PRO A 117 -16.04 1.39 2.72
C PRO A 117 -16.38 -0.09 2.51
N GLU A 118 -16.87 -0.46 1.32
CA GLU A 118 -17.30 -1.82 0.99
C GLU A 118 -16.61 -2.33 -0.29
N GLY A 119 -16.60 -3.64 -0.49
CA GLY A 119 -16.05 -4.31 -1.66
C GLY A 119 -14.54 -4.13 -1.84
N HIS A 120 -14.05 -4.17 -3.06
CA HIS A 120 -12.63 -4.02 -3.37
C HIS A 120 -12.14 -2.60 -3.10
N LEU A 121 -10.92 -2.49 -2.57
CA LEU A 121 -10.28 -1.19 -2.31
C LEU A 121 -9.96 -0.45 -3.61
N VAL A 122 -9.67 -1.18 -4.68
CA VAL A 122 -9.31 -0.67 -6.02
C VAL A 122 -10.41 -1.04 -7.00
N ALA A 123 -10.70 -0.17 -7.96
CA ALA A 123 -11.70 -0.44 -9.01
C ALA A 123 -11.30 -1.65 -9.87
N GLU A 124 -12.28 -2.32 -10.49
CA GLU A 124 -12.04 -3.57 -11.21
C GLU A 124 -10.99 -3.42 -12.33
N HIS A 125 -11.07 -2.35 -13.11
CA HIS A 125 -10.14 -2.05 -14.20
C HIS A 125 -8.73 -1.64 -13.74
N GLU A 126 -8.57 -1.27 -12.47
CA GLU A 126 -7.29 -0.91 -11.84
C GLU A 126 -6.66 -2.08 -11.08
N ARG A 127 -7.37 -3.22 -10.95
CA ARG A 127 -6.86 -4.39 -10.25
C ARG A 127 -5.92 -5.20 -11.13
N HIS A 128 -4.77 -5.50 -10.60
CA HIS A 128 -3.74 -6.30 -11.26
C HIS A 128 -3.52 -7.63 -10.51
N ASP A 129 -4.59 -8.17 -9.90
CA ASP A 129 -4.50 -9.37 -9.05
C ASP A 129 -4.68 -10.70 -9.80
N ASP A 130 -5.12 -10.66 -11.05
CA ASP A 130 -5.43 -11.88 -11.82
C ASP A 130 -4.28 -12.90 -11.87
N HIS A 131 -3.03 -12.41 -11.97
CA HIS A 131 -1.86 -13.28 -11.95
C HIS A 131 -1.63 -13.92 -10.58
N LYS A 132 -1.92 -13.18 -9.49
CA LYS A 132 -1.79 -13.68 -8.11
C LYS A 132 -2.83 -14.75 -7.82
N LEU A 133 -4.09 -14.48 -8.19
CA LEU A 133 -5.20 -15.43 -8.00
C LEU A 133 -4.97 -16.70 -8.80
N ARG A 134 -4.46 -16.57 -10.03
CA ARG A 134 -4.12 -17.71 -10.88
C ARG A 134 -2.99 -18.54 -10.26
N ALA A 135 -1.92 -17.92 -9.79
CA ALA A 135 -0.81 -18.59 -9.13
C ALA A 135 -1.27 -19.38 -7.88
N ILE A 136 -2.15 -18.77 -7.06
CA ILE A 136 -2.75 -19.47 -5.90
C ILE A 136 -3.59 -20.66 -6.36
N ALA A 137 -4.44 -20.50 -7.37
CA ALA A 137 -5.29 -21.59 -7.90
C ALA A 137 -4.44 -22.76 -8.43
N GLU A 138 -3.34 -22.48 -9.13
CA GLU A 138 -2.39 -23.49 -9.62
C GLU A 138 -1.70 -24.22 -8.47
N ALA A 139 -1.27 -23.51 -7.42
CA ALA A 139 -0.68 -24.10 -6.23
C ALA A 139 -1.69 -24.97 -5.46
N GLN A 140 -2.97 -24.57 -5.40
CA GLN A 140 -4.06 -25.36 -4.83
C GLN A 140 -4.32 -26.64 -5.64
N ALA A 141 -4.37 -26.54 -6.98
CA ALA A 141 -4.53 -27.70 -7.86
C ALA A 141 -3.40 -28.72 -7.70
N ALA A 142 -2.18 -28.24 -7.42
CA ALA A 142 -1.00 -29.07 -7.14
C ALA A 142 -0.93 -29.56 -5.67
N GLY A 143 -1.88 -29.22 -4.80
CA GLY A 143 -1.93 -29.63 -3.41
C GLY A 143 -0.92 -28.93 -2.49
N ARG A 144 -0.28 -27.85 -2.93
CA ARG A 144 0.72 -27.09 -2.15
C ARG A 144 0.09 -26.04 -1.24
N VAL A 145 -1.09 -25.56 -1.57
CA VAL A 145 -1.86 -24.58 -0.80
C VAL A 145 -3.21 -25.17 -0.44
N ARG A 146 -3.73 -24.84 0.74
CA ARG A 146 -5.06 -25.30 1.18
C ARG A 146 -6.16 -24.89 0.20
N ARG A 147 -7.20 -25.67 0.15
CA ARG A 147 -8.38 -25.41 -0.69
C ARG A 147 -9.15 -24.20 -0.16
N GLY A 148 -9.76 -23.47 -1.07
CA GLY A 148 -10.57 -22.28 -0.79
C GLY A 148 -10.67 -21.42 -2.04
N ASP A 149 -11.45 -20.35 -1.99
CA ASP A 149 -11.41 -19.33 -3.03
C ASP A 149 -10.02 -18.66 -3.04
N PRO A 150 -9.34 -18.55 -4.19
CA PRO A 150 -8.00 -17.94 -4.26
C PRO A 150 -7.95 -16.51 -3.74
N PHE A 151 -9.04 -15.73 -3.94
CA PHE A 151 -9.14 -14.36 -3.42
C PHE A 151 -9.24 -14.36 -1.90
N ASP A 152 -10.04 -15.23 -1.31
CA ASP A 152 -10.18 -15.34 0.15
C ASP A 152 -8.86 -15.79 0.80
N VAL A 153 -8.15 -16.73 0.18
CA VAL A 153 -6.81 -17.15 0.64
C VAL A 153 -5.85 -15.95 0.62
N MET A 154 -5.79 -15.22 -0.48
CA MET A 154 -4.96 -14.00 -0.59
C MET A 154 -5.34 -12.96 0.46
N ALA A 155 -6.63 -12.70 0.64
CA ALA A 155 -7.14 -11.72 1.60
C ALA A 155 -6.77 -12.08 3.04
N VAL A 156 -6.86 -13.37 3.42
CA VAL A 156 -6.47 -13.87 4.75
C VAL A 156 -4.97 -13.70 4.97
N VAL A 157 -4.13 -14.06 4.00
CA VAL A 157 -2.67 -13.91 4.12
C VAL A 157 -2.29 -12.44 4.31
N ILE A 158 -2.87 -11.53 3.52
CA ILE A 158 -2.65 -10.09 3.65
C ILE A 158 -3.11 -9.61 5.04
N ALA A 159 -4.28 -10.04 5.51
CA ALA A 159 -4.81 -9.65 6.82
C ALA A 159 -3.91 -10.11 7.97
N MET A 160 -3.41 -11.34 7.92
CA MET A 160 -2.44 -11.87 8.91
C MET A 160 -1.14 -11.06 8.91
N SER A 161 -0.64 -10.69 7.73
CA SER A 161 0.57 -9.85 7.60
C SER A 161 0.39 -8.46 8.22
N MET A 162 -0.85 -7.98 8.32
CA MET A 162 -1.21 -6.69 8.93
C MET A 162 -1.50 -6.76 10.43
N ALA A 163 -1.38 -7.94 11.08
CA ALA A 163 -1.79 -8.14 12.47
C ALA A 163 -1.14 -7.16 13.46
N TRP A 164 0.07 -6.70 13.19
CA TRP A 164 0.79 -5.70 13.99
C TRP A 164 1.02 -4.37 13.27
N SER A 165 0.25 -4.09 12.24
CA SER A 165 0.34 -2.85 11.46
C SER A 165 -0.18 -1.63 12.25
N PRO A 166 0.07 -0.39 11.78
CA PRO A 166 -0.42 0.83 12.42
C PRO A 166 -1.94 0.93 12.60
N VAL A 167 -2.71 0.05 11.94
CA VAL A 167 -4.17 0.01 12.02
C VAL A 167 -4.69 -1.19 12.80
N SER A 168 -3.81 -1.95 13.43
CA SER A 168 -4.20 -3.05 14.31
C SER A 168 -4.97 -2.52 15.53
N ASN A 169 -6.08 -3.17 15.85
CA ASN A 169 -6.88 -2.85 17.05
C ASN A 169 -6.28 -3.42 18.33
N VAL A 170 -5.22 -4.24 18.22
CA VAL A 170 -4.59 -4.91 19.37
C VAL A 170 -3.27 -4.27 19.72
N TYR A 171 -2.36 -4.16 18.76
CA TYR A 171 -1.03 -3.64 18.98
C TYR A 171 -0.38 -3.18 17.66
N ALA A 172 0.15 -1.97 17.63
CA ALA A 172 0.89 -1.44 16.48
C ALA A 172 2.40 -1.55 16.75
N ALA A 173 3.07 -2.40 15.98
CA ALA A 173 4.51 -2.57 16.04
C ALA A 173 5.25 -1.38 15.39
N THR A 174 6.47 -1.16 15.82
CA THR A 174 7.40 -0.20 15.21
C THR A 174 8.73 -0.85 14.90
N ALA A 175 9.43 -0.37 13.87
CA ALA A 175 10.75 -0.87 13.52
C ALA A 175 11.84 -0.65 14.60
N ALA A 176 11.52 0.13 15.65
CA ALA A 176 12.42 0.39 16.77
C ALA A 176 12.35 -0.69 17.87
N GLU A 177 11.42 -1.64 17.78
CA GLU A 177 11.35 -2.74 18.72
C GLU A 177 12.54 -3.70 18.58
N PRO A 178 12.85 -4.50 19.62
CA PRO A 178 13.96 -5.44 19.57
C PRO A 178 13.85 -6.44 18.41
N PRO A 179 14.94 -6.78 17.71
CA PRO A 179 14.92 -7.69 16.57
C PRO A 179 14.33 -9.07 16.88
N ASP A 180 14.60 -9.60 18.07
CA ASP A 180 14.08 -10.91 18.52
C ASP A 180 12.55 -10.93 18.64
N VAL A 181 11.93 -9.81 18.99
CA VAL A 181 10.46 -9.68 18.99
C VAL A 181 9.91 -9.78 17.56
N HIS A 182 10.56 -9.14 16.59
CA HIS A 182 10.19 -9.26 15.18
C HIS A 182 10.42 -10.67 14.65
N ASP A 183 11.49 -11.36 15.06
CA ASP A 183 11.76 -12.73 14.65
C ASP A 183 10.71 -13.71 15.18
N GLN A 184 10.27 -13.54 16.43
CA GLN A 184 9.17 -14.31 17.00
C GLN A 184 7.84 -14.09 16.22
N ARG A 185 7.53 -12.85 15.85
CA ARG A 185 6.34 -12.54 15.03
C ARG A 185 6.41 -13.15 13.65
N ARG A 186 7.58 -13.10 12.99
CA ARG A 186 7.80 -13.75 11.69
C ARG A 186 7.61 -15.26 11.78
N ALA A 187 8.13 -15.89 12.83
CA ALA A 187 7.96 -17.31 13.05
C ALA A 187 6.48 -17.68 13.26
N LEU A 188 5.78 -16.95 14.14
CA LEU A 188 4.36 -17.15 14.38
C LEU A 188 3.53 -16.94 13.09
N LEU A 189 3.82 -15.89 12.31
CA LEU A 189 3.13 -15.62 11.07
C LEU A 189 3.31 -16.75 10.04
N ARG A 190 4.53 -17.28 9.89
CA ARG A 190 4.80 -18.46 9.05
C ARG A 190 3.98 -19.67 9.48
N ASP A 191 3.90 -19.93 10.78
CA ASP A 191 3.16 -21.08 11.31
C ASP A 191 1.64 -20.94 11.11
N CYS A 192 1.11 -19.72 11.18
CA CYS A 192 -0.31 -19.45 10.97
C CYS A 192 -0.74 -19.51 9.49
N VAL A 193 0.16 -19.26 8.55
CA VAL A 193 -0.15 -19.22 7.09
C VAL A 193 0.05 -20.59 6.44
N ARG A 194 0.78 -21.52 7.03
CA ARG A 194 0.90 -22.92 6.57
C ARG A 194 -0.43 -23.65 6.75
#